data_731a4014eaa33146d6ffe464538b7304
#
_entry.id   731a4014eaa33146d6ffe464538b7304
#
_cell.length_a   1.000
_cell.length_b   1.000
_cell.length_c   1.000
_cell.angle_alpha   90.00
_cell.angle_beta   90.00
_cell.angle_gamma   90.00
#
_symmetry.space_group_name_H-M   'P 1'
#
loop_
_entity.id
_entity.type
_entity.pdbx_description
1 polymer ?
#
loop_
_entity_poly.entity_id
_entity_poly.type
_entity_poly.pdbx_seq_one_letter_code
_entity_poly.pdbx_strand_id
1 'polypeptide(L)'
;MMMDVSPKKLKTIGILGGMGPEATAYFFDLVVKNTRAAADQGHVPVVVYSRPSVPDRTAAILRGGPSPLPHLVRGVKALHRAGADFAVMPCVTAHYFHSAVAARSPIPVVHLLEETVAYVRKRHPRIRRIGLLASAGTVVSRIFHDSFEAAGIEVLVPPPREQKRVMEAIYGKKGIKAGFTTGPPRKAVLDVASGLIHAGARGIVAGCTELPLVLGKDDLSVPLIEPMHIGARVCITKAGGKTRAPGRRGR
;
A
#
# COMPACT_ATOMS: atom_id res chain seq x y z
N MET A 1 -14.48 -14.92 -42.45
CA MET A 1 -14.99 -15.36 -41.14
C MET A 1 -14.31 -14.50 -40.08
N MET A 2 -14.91 -13.34 -39.77
CA MET A 2 -14.42 -12.44 -38.70
C MET A 2 -14.69 -13.15 -37.37
N MET A 3 -13.64 -13.51 -36.64
CA MET A 3 -13.78 -13.93 -35.26
C MET A 3 -14.32 -12.75 -34.47
N ASP A 4 -15.56 -12.88 -34.00
CA ASP A 4 -16.16 -11.98 -33.02
C ASP A 4 -15.41 -12.15 -31.70
N VAL A 5 -14.33 -11.39 -31.51
CA VAL A 5 -13.63 -11.29 -30.23
C VAL A 5 -14.37 -10.25 -29.42
N SER A 6 -15.48 -10.64 -28.81
CA SER A 6 -16.12 -9.83 -27.78
C SER A 6 -15.06 -9.36 -26.78
N PRO A 7 -14.92 -8.06 -26.52
CA PRO A 7 -13.87 -7.56 -25.61
C PRO A 7 -14.09 -8.21 -24.25
N LYS A 8 -13.06 -8.90 -23.75
CA LYS A 8 -13.09 -9.55 -22.44
C LYS A 8 -13.55 -8.54 -21.40
N LYS A 9 -14.71 -8.77 -20.78
CA LYS A 9 -15.29 -7.88 -19.77
C LYS A 9 -14.29 -7.70 -18.64
N LEU A 10 -13.82 -6.47 -18.42
CA LEU A 10 -12.92 -6.12 -17.32
C LEU A 10 -13.67 -6.23 -15.99
N LYS A 11 -12.98 -6.70 -14.95
CA LYS A 11 -13.50 -6.70 -13.58
C LYS A 11 -13.36 -5.31 -12.97
N THR A 12 -14.29 -4.94 -12.11
CA THR A 12 -14.32 -3.68 -11.37
C THR A 12 -13.49 -3.78 -10.10
N ILE A 13 -12.52 -2.87 -9.94
CA ILE A 13 -11.70 -2.75 -8.73
C ILE A 13 -12.48 -1.96 -7.67
N GLY A 14 -12.65 -2.50 -6.48
CA GLY A 14 -13.15 -1.78 -5.31
C GLY A 14 -12.00 -1.25 -4.44
N ILE A 15 -11.89 0.07 -4.25
CA ILE A 15 -10.89 0.69 -3.36
C ILE A 15 -11.57 1.08 -2.04
N LEU A 16 -11.25 0.35 -0.96
CA LEU A 16 -11.68 0.68 0.40
C LEU A 16 -10.68 1.64 1.04
N GLY A 17 -10.94 2.91 0.95
CA GLY A 17 -10.06 4.00 1.34
C GLY A 17 -10.52 4.81 2.55
N GLY A 18 -9.93 6.02 2.68
CA GLY A 18 -10.18 6.97 3.77
C GLY A 18 -9.24 6.81 4.95
N MET A 19 -8.19 5.97 4.84
CA MET A 19 -7.29 5.61 5.93
C MET A 19 -5.79 5.99 5.73
N GLY A 20 -5.31 7.03 5.00
CA GLY A 20 -5.97 8.30 4.77
C GLY A 20 -6.60 8.54 3.39
N PRO A 21 -7.32 9.64 3.30
CA PRO A 21 -7.94 10.08 2.06
C PRO A 21 -6.93 10.39 0.95
N GLU A 22 -5.86 11.09 1.24
CA GLU A 22 -4.81 11.43 0.27
C GLU A 22 -4.11 10.18 -0.29
N ALA A 23 -3.76 9.22 0.58
CA ALA A 23 -3.23 7.93 0.15
C ALA A 23 -4.23 7.14 -0.72
N THR A 24 -5.53 7.32 -0.48
CA THR A 24 -6.59 6.69 -1.30
C THR A 24 -6.64 7.31 -2.69
N ALA A 25 -6.58 8.64 -2.79
CA ALA A 25 -6.50 9.36 -4.06
C ALA A 25 -5.22 8.98 -4.83
N TYR A 26 -4.09 8.92 -4.13
CA TYR A 26 -2.82 8.46 -4.71
C TYR A 26 -2.91 7.03 -5.25
N PHE A 27 -3.56 6.10 -4.53
CA PHE A 27 -3.74 4.74 -5.04
C PHE A 27 -4.58 4.70 -6.31
N PHE A 28 -5.66 5.48 -6.37
CA PHE A 28 -6.48 5.59 -7.59
C PHE A 28 -5.67 6.19 -8.75
N ASP A 29 -4.91 7.24 -8.51
CA ASP A 29 -3.99 7.83 -9.50
C ASP A 29 -2.96 6.80 -10.00
N LEU A 30 -2.42 5.96 -9.12
CA LEU A 30 -1.54 4.85 -9.51
C LEU A 30 -2.25 3.84 -10.41
N VAL A 31 -3.51 3.50 -10.15
CA VAL A 31 -4.30 2.61 -11.02
C VAL A 31 -4.45 3.23 -12.41
N VAL A 32 -4.83 4.51 -12.48
CA VAL A 32 -4.97 5.24 -13.76
C VAL A 32 -3.63 5.29 -14.50
N LYS A 33 -2.57 5.77 -13.85
CA LYS A 33 -1.24 5.96 -14.47
C LYS A 33 -0.57 4.67 -14.89
N ASN A 34 -0.82 3.56 -14.20
CA ASN A 34 -0.23 2.26 -14.53
C ASN A 34 -1.08 1.45 -15.51
N THR A 35 -2.31 1.81 -15.80
CA THR A 35 -3.12 1.14 -16.81
C THR A 35 -2.62 1.51 -18.21
N ARG A 36 -2.33 0.49 -19.03
CA ARG A 36 -2.01 0.68 -20.45
C ARG A 36 -3.31 0.79 -21.22
N ALA A 37 -3.76 2.00 -21.48
CA ALA A 37 -4.93 2.32 -22.28
C ALA A 37 -4.56 3.38 -23.34
N ALA A 38 -5.17 3.30 -24.51
CA ALA A 38 -5.04 4.28 -25.58
C ALA A 38 -6.15 5.35 -25.54
N ALA A 39 -7.26 5.04 -24.87
CA ALA A 39 -8.42 5.90 -24.66
C ALA A 39 -9.07 5.56 -23.32
N ASP A 40 -9.99 6.42 -22.85
CA ASP A 40 -10.68 6.27 -21.57
C ASP A 40 -11.36 4.91 -21.40
N GLN A 41 -11.97 4.40 -22.45
CA GLN A 41 -12.68 3.12 -22.47
C GLN A 41 -11.76 1.90 -22.29
N GLY A 42 -10.46 2.08 -22.45
CA GLY A 42 -9.44 1.05 -22.21
C GLY A 42 -8.97 0.95 -20.75
N HIS A 43 -9.42 1.86 -19.88
CA HIS A 43 -9.10 1.81 -18.46
C HIS A 43 -9.95 0.77 -17.72
N VAL A 44 -9.39 0.26 -16.59
CA VAL A 44 -10.13 -0.67 -15.72
C VAL A 44 -11.20 0.08 -14.93
N PRO A 45 -12.42 -0.47 -14.78
CA PRO A 45 -13.47 0.13 -13.96
C PRO A 45 -13.06 0.16 -12.49
N VAL A 46 -13.37 1.25 -11.78
CA VAL A 46 -13.01 1.44 -10.37
C VAL A 46 -14.16 2.03 -9.58
N VAL A 47 -14.46 1.47 -8.43
CA VAL A 47 -15.31 2.06 -7.39
C VAL A 47 -14.44 2.44 -6.20
N VAL A 48 -14.53 3.69 -5.75
CA VAL A 48 -13.81 4.17 -4.56
C VAL A 48 -14.80 4.43 -3.44
N TYR A 49 -14.60 3.78 -2.30
CA TYR A 49 -15.32 4.06 -1.06
C TYR A 49 -14.35 4.62 -0.02
N SER A 50 -14.24 5.94 0.02
CA SER A 50 -13.37 6.66 0.96
C SER A 50 -14.15 7.04 2.22
N ARG A 51 -13.79 6.45 3.37
CA ARG A 51 -14.44 6.70 4.66
C ARG A 51 -13.42 7.12 5.74
N PRO A 52 -13.17 8.41 5.94
CA PRO A 52 -12.20 8.90 6.93
C PRO A 52 -12.56 8.59 8.38
N SER A 53 -13.84 8.31 8.67
CA SER A 53 -14.34 7.99 10.01
C SER A 53 -14.02 6.55 10.49
N VAL A 54 -13.24 5.78 9.73
CA VAL A 54 -12.73 4.47 10.20
C VAL A 54 -11.78 4.70 11.37
N PRO A 55 -11.99 4.07 12.55
CA PRO A 55 -11.14 4.22 13.72
C PRO A 55 -9.65 4.00 13.41
N ASP A 56 -8.77 4.70 14.15
CA ASP A 56 -7.32 4.60 13.95
C ASP A 56 -6.82 3.18 14.20
N ARG A 57 -6.17 2.60 13.20
CA ARG A 57 -5.69 1.20 13.19
C ARG A 57 -4.55 1.00 14.20
N THR A 58 -3.66 1.98 14.31
CA THR A 58 -2.54 1.93 15.27
C THR A 58 -3.06 2.02 16.71
N ALA A 59 -4.04 2.89 16.98
CA ALA A 59 -4.67 2.97 18.29
C ALA A 59 -5.40 1.67 18.66
N ALA A 60 -6.11 1.07 17.72
CA ALA A 60 -6.80 -0.20 17.93
C ALA A 60 -5.81 -1.34 18.27
N ILE A 61 -4.67 -1.41 17.56
CA ILE A 61 -3.65 -2.46 17.76
C ILE A 61 -2.88 -2.26 19.08
N LEU A 62 -2.46 -1.02 19.38
CA LEU A 62 -1.50 -0.76 20.46
C LEU A 62 -2.12 -0.31 21.78
N ARG A 63 -3.34 0.21 21.77
CA ARG A 63 -3.94 0.89 22.92
C ARG A 63 -5.37 0.47 23.23
N GLY A 64 -5.86 -0.63 22.63
CA GLY A 64 -7.22 -1.08 22.82
C GLY A 64 -8.29 -0.06 22.35
N GLY A 65 -7.92 0.80 21.40
CA GLY A 65 -8.87 1.75 20.80
C GLY A 65 -10.01 1.06 20.04
N PRO A 66 -11.03 1.80 19.60
CA PRO A 66 -12.17 1.25 18.88
C PRO A 66 -11.73 0.42 17.66
N SER A 67 -12.31 -0.77 17.51
CA SER A 67 -11.96 -1.67 16.40
C SER A 67 -12.40 -1.11 15.05
N PRO A 68 -11.50 -1.02 14.04
CA PRO A 68 -11.87 -0.64 12.69
C PRO A 68 -12.61 -1.75 11.94
N LEU A 69 -12.58 -3.01 12.42
CA LEU A 69 -13.10 -4.18 11.70
C LEU A 69 -14.55 -4.04 11.24
N PRO A 70 -15.52 -3.59 12.08
CA PRO A 70 -16.90 -3.42 11.62
C PRO A 70 -17.03 -2.39 10.48
N HIS A 71 -16.18 -1.36 10.49
CA HIS A 71 -16.16 -0.32 9.44
C HIS A 71 -15.57 -0.87 8.13
N LEU A 72 -14.49 -1.64 8.21
CA LEU A 72 -13.86 -2.28 7.06
C LEU A 72 -14.82 -3.26 6.39
N VAL A 73 -15.49 -4.13 7.16
CA VAL A 73 -16.46 -5.10 6.63
C VAL A 73 -17.65 -4.38 5.96
N ARG A 74 -18.20 -3.33 6.60
CA ARG A 74 -19.26 -2.51 5.96
C ARG A 74 -18.79 -1.89 4.66
N GLY A 75 -17.55 -1.40 4.62
CA GLY A 75 -16.98 -0.79 3.43
C GLY A 75 -16.82 -1.77 2.27
N VAL A 76 -16.33 -2.98 2.51
CA VAL A 76 -16.23 -4.01 1.47
C VAL A 76 -17.61 -4.42 0.96
N LYS A 77 -18.61 -4.56 1.85
CA LYS A 77 -19.99 -4.82 1.46
C LYS A 77 -20.59 -3.69 0.62
N ALA A 78 -20.23 -2.43 0.92
CA ALA A 78 -20.67 -1.27 0.12
C ALA A 78 -20.04 -1.31 -1.27
N LEU A 79 -18.75 -1.63 -1.39
CA LEU A 79 -18.06 -1.80 -2.68
C LEU A 79 -18.71 -2.91 -3.52
N HIS A 80 -19.04 -4.05 -2.91
CA HIS A 80 -19.74 -5.14 -3.60
C HIS A 80 -21.09 -4.69 -4.14
N ARG A 81 -21.92 -4.01 -3.32
CA ARG A 81 -23.22 -3.47 -3.77
C ARG A 81 -23.08 -2.44 -4.89
N ALA A 82 -21.95 -1.74 -4.96
CA ALA A 82 -21.63 -0.79 -6.04
C ALA A 82 -21.03 -1.49 -7.27
N GLY A 83 -20.99 -2.83 -7.32
CA GLY A 83 -20.56 -3.60 -8.49
C GLY A 83 -19.06 -3.90 -8.54
N ALA A 84 -18.32 -3.77 -7.43
CA ALA A 84 -16.93 -4.21 -7.39
C ALA A 84 -16.83 -5.74 -7.39
N ASP A 85 -15.93 -6.29 -8.22
CA ASP A 85 -15.67 -7.74 -8.30
C ASP A 85 -14.66 -8.21 -7.26
N PHE A 86 -13.79 -7.34 -6.78
CA PHE A 86 -12.85 -7.57 -5.69
C PHE A 86 -12.47 -6.24 -5.04
N ALA A 87 -11.92 -6.30 -3.84
CA ALA A 87 -11.54 -5.11 -3.09
C ALA A 87 -10.04 -5.06 -2.80
N VAL A 88 -9.53 -3.84 -2.56
CA VAL A 88 -8.20 -3.56 -2.04
C VAL A 88 -8.29 -2.50 -0.95
N MET A 89 -7.48 -2.63 0.10
CA MET A 89 -7.36 -1.65 1.18
C MET A 89 -6.01 -0.93 1.07
N PRO A 90 -5.94 0.30 0.51
CA PRO A 90 -4.70 1.06 0.45
C PRO A 90 -4.31 1.63 1.83
N CYS A 91 -4.15 0.75 2.80
CA CYS A 91 -3.71 1.02 4.16
C CYS A 91 -2.98 -0.21 4.71
N VAL A 92 -1.66 -0.15 4.82
CA VAL A 92 -0.86 -1.28 5.29
C VAL A 92 -1.28 -1.75 6.68
N THR A 93 -1.40 -0.83 7.66
CA THR A 93 -1.79 -1.17 9.04
C THR A 93 -3.17 -1.85 9.12
N ALA A 94 -4.08 -1.58 8.17
CA ALA A 94 -5.38 -2.24 8.11
C ALA A 94 -5.29 -3.73 7.78
N HIS A 95 -4.16 -4.17 7.21
CA HIS A 95 -3.94 -5.59 6.89
C HIS A 95 -3.78 -6.48 8.14
N TYR A 96 -3.55 -5.90 9.32
CA TYR A 96 -3.71 -6.62 10.59
C TYR A 96 -5.10 -7.26 10.73
N PHE A 97 -6.11 -6.64 10.14
CA PHE A 97 -7.50 -7.10 10.15
C PHE A 97 -7.90 -7.86 8.86
N HIS A 98 -6.96 -8.07 7.93
CA HIS A 98 -7.25 -8.59 6.59
C HIS A 98 -8.00 -9.92 6.63
N SER A 99 -7.51 -10.92 7.34
CA SER A 99 -8.14 -12.24 7.43
C SER A 99 -9.58 -12.16 7.97
N ALA A 100 -9.81 -11.32 8.99
CA ALA A 100 -11.12 -11.12 9.58
C ALA A 100 -12.08 -10.36 8.63
N VAL A 101 -11.57 -9.47 7.78
CA VAL A 101 -12.32 -8.78 6.73
C VAL A 101 -12.63 -9.75 5.60
N ALA A 102 -11.63 -10.47 5.10
CA ALA A 102 -11.79 -11.43 4.00
C ALA A 102 -12.81 -12.52 4.32
N ALA A 103 -12.79 -13.07 5.55
CA ALA A 103 -13.76 -14.05 6.01
C ALA A 103 -15.23 -13.56 6.04
N ARG A 104 -15.44 -12.24 6.04
CA ARG A 104 -16.78 -11.59 6.08
C ARG A 104 -17.11 -10.81 4.81
N SER A 105 -16.22 -10.86 3.84
CA SER A 105 -16.36 -10.16 2.57
C SER A 105 -17.12 -11.01 1.55
N PRO A 106 -18.10 -10.43 0.81
CA PRO A 106 -18.76 -11.14 -0.29
C PRO A 106 -17.89 -11.21 -1.55
N ILE A 107 -16.77 -10.49 -1.61
CA ILE A 107 -15.84 -10.44 -2.73
C ILE A 107 -14.40 -10.63 -2.26
N PRO A 108 -13.47 -11.16 -3.08
CA PRO A 108 -12.08 -11.30 -2.70
C PRO A 108 -11.46 -9.96 -2.28
N VAL A 109 -10.59 -9.98 -1.27
CA VAL A 109 -9.83 -8.81 -0.81
C VAL A 109 -8.35 -9.04 -1.08
N VAL A 110 -7.73 -8.15 -1.86
CA VAL A 110 -6.30 -8.24 -2.22
C VAL A 110 -5.44 -8.02 -0.97
N HIS A 111 -4.47 -8.90 -0.75
CA HIS A 111 -3.54 -8.80 0.38
C HIS A 111 -2.24 -8.11 -0.05
N LEU A 112 -2.14 -6.78 0.18
CA LEU A 112 -1.00 -5.98 -0.30
C LEU A 112 0.36 -6.46 0.22
N LEU A 113 0.41 -7.04 1.43
CA LEU A 113 1.67 -7.49 2.02
C LEU A 113 2.19 -8.73 1.28
N GLU A 114 1.33 -9.71 1.05
CA GLU A 114 1.69 -10.91 0.29
C GLU A 114 2.14 -10.58 -1.13
N GLU A 115 1.42 -9.68 -1.81
CA GLU A 115 1.78 -9.22 -3.15
C GLU A 115 3.12 -8.45 -3.13
N THR A 116 3.41 -7.73 -2.04
CA THR A 116 4.69 -7.04 -1.85
C THR A 116 5.84 -8.04 -1.70
N VAL A 117 5.67 -9.05 -0.86
CA VAL A 117 6.68 -10.11 -0.67
C VAL A 117 6.92 -10.89 -1.98
N ALA A 118 5.84 -11.27 -2.66
CA ALA A 118 5.93 -11.94 -3.96
C ALA A 118 6.68 -11.08 -5.01
N TYR A 119 6.42 -9.77 -5.03
CA TYR A 119 7.15 -8.83 -5.88
C TYR A 119 8.65 -8.79 -5.55
N VAL A 120 9.02 -8.67 -4.27
CA VAL A 120 10.43 -8.62 -3.84
C VAL A 120 11.14 -9.91 -4.24
N ARG A 121 10.56 -11.08 -3.97
CA ARG A 121 11.14 -12.36 -4.36
C ARG A 121 11.38 -12.47 -5.86
N LYS A 122 10.45 -11.99 -6.67
CA LYS A 122 10.50 -12.07 -8.14
C LYS A 122 11.45 -11.05 -8.75
N ARG A 123 11.44 -9.81 -8.27
CA ARG A 123 12.16 -8.69 -8.90
C ARG A 123 13.51 -8.40 -8.26
N HIS A 124 13.69 -8.78 -7.00
CA HIS A 124 14.89 -8.55 -6.21
C HIS A 124 15.34 -9.83 -5.49
N PRO A 125 15.59 -10.95 -6.21
CA PRO A 125 15.83 -12.26 -5.60
C PRO A 125 17.11 -12.35 -4.75
N ARG A 126 17.97 -11.32 -4.83
CA ARG A 126 19.20 -11.23 -4.01
C ARG A 126 19.00 -10.51 -2.68
N ILE A 127 17.87 -9.86 -2.45
CA ILE A 127 17.59 -9.19 -1.16
C ILE A 127 17.37 -10.25 -0.09
N ARG A 128 18.14 -10.16 1.00
CA ARG A 128 18.03 -10.99 2.21
C ARG A 128 17.72 -10.17 3.45
N ARG A 129 17.89 -8.83 3.38
CA ARG A 129 17.62 -7.89 4.47
C ARG A 129 16.90 -6.69 3.89
N ILE A 130 15.76 -6.32 4.49
CA ILE A 130 14.92 -5.21 4.03
C ILE A 130 14.64 -4.26 5.19
N GLY A 131 14.76 -2.95 4.96
CA GLY A 131 14.39 -1.94 5.93
C GLY A 131 12.90 -1.63 5.83
N LEU A 132 12.20 -1.61 6.96
CA LEU A 132 10.78 -1.29 7.04
C LEU A 132 10.58 0.09 7.65
N LEU A 133 10.09 1.04 6.85
CA LEU A 133 9.56 2.32 7.33
C LEU A 133 8.05 2.23 7.43
N ALA A 134 7.51 2.26 8.65
CA ALA A 134 6.07 2.07 8.86
C ALA A 134 5.58 2.74 10.15
N SER A 135 4.26 2.78 10.33
CA SER A 135 3.68 3.17 11.61
C SER A 135 4.03 2.17 12.71
N ALA A 136 4.03 2.61 13.97
CA ALA A 136 4.28 1.74 15.12
C ALA A 136 3.31 0.55 15.17
N GLY A 137 2.04 0.74 14.77
CA GLY A 137 1.06 -0.34 14.67
C GLY A 137 1.49 -1.44 13.69
N THR A 138 2.04 -1.07 12.54
CA THR A 138 2.55 -2.02 11.55
C THR A 138 3.80 -2.75 12.05
N VAL A 139 4.73 -2.04 12.72
CA VAL A 139 5.97 -2.64 13.25
C VAL A 139 5.64 -3.62 14.38
N VAL A 140 4.89 -3.20 15.38
CA VAL A 140 4.57 -4.01 16.58
C VAL A 140 3.69 -5.22 16.24
N SER A 141 2.75 -5.07 15.32
CA SER A 141 1.90 -6.19 14.86
C SER A 141 2.64 -7.24 14.03
N ARG A 142 3.90 -7.01 13.67
CA ARG A 142 4.76 -7.91 12.89
C ARG A 142 4.20 -8.35 11.53
N ILE A 143 3.12 -7.74 11.02
CA ILE A 143 2.44 -8.19 9.79
C ILE A 143 3.36 -8.26 8.55
N PHE A 144 4.41 -7.42 8.48
CA PHE A 144 5.43 -7.56 7.45
C PHE A 144 6.55 -8.53 7.83
N HIS A 145 6.93 -8.59 9.12
CA HIS A 145 7.98 -9.49 9.57
C HIS A 145 7.60 -10.93 9.23
N ASP A 146 6.43 -11.38 9.68
CA ASP A 146 5.98 -12.76 9.47
C ASP A 146 5.95 -13.14 7.99
N SER A 147 5.50 -12.22 7.13
CA SER A 147 5.44 -12.46 5.67
C SER A 147 6.83 -12.50 5.01
N PHE A 148 7.75 -11.59 5.38
CA PHE A 148 9.09 -11.54 4.80
C PHE A 148 10.00 -12.62 5.37
N GLU A 149 9.95 -12.90 6.68
CA GLU A 149 10.73 -13.94 7.36
C GLU A 149 10.36 -15.33 6.83
N ALA A 150 9.07 -15.60 6.58
CA ALA A 150 8.63 -16.82 5.89
C ALA A 150 9.20 -16.94 4.45
N ALA A 151 9.60 -15.84 3.85
CA ALA A 151 10.25 -15.79 2.55
C ALA A 151 11.80 -15.80 2.63
N GLY A 152 12.40 -15.95 3.82
CA GLY A 152 13.83 -15.93 4.06
C GLY A 152 14.46 -14.54 3.96
N ILE A 153 13.68 -13.48 4.24
CA ILE A 153 14.12 -12.08 4.19
C ILE A 153 14.00 -11.47 5.59
N GLU A 154 15.11 -11.07 6.18
CA GLU A 154 15.17 -10.37 7.47
C GLU A 154 14.59 -8.96 7.35
N VAL A 155 13.77 -8.55 8.32
CA VAL A 155 13.18 -7.21 8.37
C VAL A 155 13.91 -6.37 9.43
N LEU A 156 14.56 -5.30 8.98
CA LEU A 156 15.19 -4.30 9.84
C LEU A 156 14.18 -3.16 10.10
N VAL A 157 14.01 -2.81 11.37
CA VAL A 157 13.17 -1.67 11.78
C VAL A 157 14.02 -0.58 12.43
N PRO A 158 13.56 0.69 12.39
CA PRO A 158 14.26 1.76 13.07
C PRO A 158 14.37 1.52 14.58
N PRO A 159 15.49 1.89 15.24
CA PRO A 159 15.57 1.92 16.69
C PRO A 159 14.45 2.78 17.31
N PRO A 160 14.10 2.60 18.60
CA PRO A 160 12.94 3.26 19.21
C PRO A 160 12.92 4.78 19.05
N ARG A 161 14.07 5.46 19.13
CA ARG A 161 14.18 6.91 18.92
C ARG A 161 13.84 7.29 17.48
N GLU A 162 14.37 6.56 16.52
CA GLU A 162 14.14 6.82 15.09
C GLU A 162 12.72 6.43 14.69
N GLN A 163 12.15 5.37 15.28
CA GLN A 163 10.74 5.02 15.08
C GLN A 163 9.80 6.14 15.55
N LYS A 164 10.12 6.85 16.64
CA LYS A 164 9.37 8.04 17.06
C LYS A 164 9.43 9.15 16.02
N ARG A 165 10.59 9.37 15.38
CA ARG A 165 10.73 10.34 14.28
C ARG A 165 9.87 9.97 13.07
N VAL A 166 9.79 8.68 12.71
CA VAL A 166 8.89 8.20 11.65
C VAL A 166 7.43 8.47 12.01
N MET A 167 7.03 8.19 13.26
CA MET A 167 5.67 8.47 13.73
C MET A 167 5.33 9.96 13.71
N GLU A 168 6.24 10.83 14.14
CA GLU A 168 6.07 12.29 14.07
C GLU A 168 5.98 12.78 12.62
N ALA A 169 6.80 12.23 11.72
CA ALA A 169 6.72 12.53 10.30
C ALA A 169 5.37 12.14 9.68
N ILE A 170 4.75 11.03 10.12
CA ILE A 170 3.46 10.56 9.60
C ILE A 170 2.29 11.29 10.27
N TYR A 171 2.26 11.38 11.61
CA TYR A 171 1.09 11.76 12.41
C TYR A 171 1.23 13.11 13.12
N GLY A 172 2.40 13.74 13.13
CA GLY A 172 2.64 15.01 13.79
C GLY A 172 1.74 16.13 13.25
N LYS A 173 1.61 17.22 14.00
CA LYS A 173 0.82 18.40 13.59
C LYS A 173 1.26 18.98 12.24
N LYS A 174 2.55 18.84 11.90
CA LYS A 174 3.14 19.20 10.60
C LYS A 174 3.64 17.94 9.88
N GLY A 175 2.94 16.84 10.04
CA GLY A 175 3.25 15.56 9.42
C GLY A 175 2.56 15.36 8.07
N ILE A 176 2.86 14.24 7.43
CA ILE A 176 2.36 13.90 6.09
C ILE A 176 0.83 13.83 6.08
N LYS A 177 0.20 13.22 7.10
CA LYS A 177 -1.27 13.14 7.22
C LYS A 177 -1.94 14.52 7.40
N ALA A 178 -1.19 15.54 7.79
CA ALA A 178 -1.65 16.92 7.87
C ALA A 178 -1.33 17.72 6.59
N GLY A 179 -0.88 17.06 5.50
CA GLY A 179 -0.61 17.65 4.20
C GLY A 179 0.83 18.17 4.02
N PHE A 180 1.74 17.95 4.98
CA PHE A 180 3.12 18.40 4.87
C PHE A 180 3.99 17.35 4.18
N THR A 181 4.18 17.48 2.87
CA THR A 181 4.92 16.52 2.04
C THR A 181 6.36 16.95 1.71
N THR A 182 6.81 18.08 2.23
CA THR A 182 8.18 18.63 2.04
C THR A 182 8.79 19.03 3.39
N GLY A 183 10.06 19.48 3.38
CA GLY A 183 10.73 19.98 4.58
C GLY A 183 10.97 18.92 5.67
N PRO A 184 10.66 19.22 6.96
CA PRO A 184 11.03 18.35 8.08
C PRO A 184 10.50 16.91 8.02
N PRO A 185 9.24 16.64 7.64
CA PRO A 185 8.75 15.26 7.55
C PRO A 185 9.53 14.44 6.52
N ARG A 186 9.77 15.01 5.33
CA ARG A 186 10.56 14.35 4.27
C ARG A 186 11.98 14.10 4.73
N LYS A 187 12.64 15.11 5.34
CA LYS A 187 14.00 14.95 5.86
C LYS A 187 14.08 13.83 6.91
N ALA A 188 13.16 13.79 7.85
CA ALA A 188 13.14 12.76 8.88
C ALA A 188 13.02 11.35 8.29
N VAL A 189 12.15 11.16 7.30
CA VAL A 189 11.98 9.88 6.61
C VAL A 189 13.25 9.46 5.87
N LEU A 190 13.91 10.39 5.17
CA LEU A 190 15.17 10.13 4.46
C LEU A 190 16.32 9.77 5.41
N ASP A 191 16.47 10.51 6.52
CA ASP A 191 17.51 10.24 7.53
C ASP A 191 17.35 8.82 8.10
N VAL A 192 16.10 8.44 8.46
CA VAL A 192 15.84 7.11 9.02
C VAL A 192 16.02 6.00 7.97
N ALA A 193 15.61 6.25 6.72
CA ALA A 193 15.89 5.32 5.62
C ALA A 193 17.39 5.07 5.44
N SER A 194 18.18 6.14 5.44
CA SER A 194 19.64 6.07 5.38
C SER A 194 20.21 5.25 6.52
N GLY A 195 19.73 5.44 7.76
CA GLY A 195 20.14 4.65 8.92
C GLY A 195 19.89 3.14 8.73
N LEU A 196 18.74 2.76 8.19
CA LEU A 196 18.45 1.35 7.89
C LEU A 196 19.36 0.78 6.79
N ILE A 197 19.69 1.59 5.76
CA ILE A 197 20.62 1.17 4.70
C ILE A 197 22.01 0.95 5.29
N HIS A 198 22.50 1.84 6.14
CA HIS A 198 23.79 1.66 6.85
C HIS A 198 23.78 0.42 7.77
N ALA A 199 22.63 0.10 8.38
CA ALA A 199 22.45 -1.13 9.15
C ALA A 199 22.40 -2.41 8.28
N GLY A 200 22.49 -2.28 6.97
CA GLY A 200 22.60 -3.40 6.01
C GLY A 200 21.33 -3.73 5.25
N ALA A 201 20.29 -2.89 5.27
CA ALA A 201 19.14 -3.07 4.42
C ALA A 201 19.54 -2.94 2.92
N ARG A 202 19.06 -3.85 2.09
CA ARG A 202 19.28 -3.88 0.64
C ARG A 202 18.05 -3.48 -0.17
N GLY A 203 17.03 -2.99 0.50
CA GLY A 203 15.82 -2.38 -0.01
C GLY A 203 15.05 -1.74 1.13
N ILE A 204 14.22 -0.73 0.84
CA ILE A 204 13.37 -0.06 1.83
C ILE A 204 11.91 -0.27 1.44
N VAL A 205 11.11 -0.80 2.36
CA VAL A 205 9.65 -0.89 2.22
C VAL A 205 9.01 0.39 2.75
N ALA A 206 8.26 1.08 1.91
CA ALA A 206 7.35 2.15 2.32
C ALA A 206 6.09 1.53 2.95
N GLY A 207 6.24 1.04 4.18
CA GLY A 207 5.21 0.30 4.91
C GLY A 207 4.11 1.16 5.54
N CYS A 208 4.08 2.45 5.25
CA CYS A 208 2.94 3.34 5.45
C CYS A 208 2.59 3.99 4.12
N THR A 209 1.30 4.05 3.82
CA THR A 209 0.80 4.51 2.51
C THR A 209 0.97 6.00 2.27
N GLU A 210 1.32 6.76 3.28
CA GLU A 210 1.70 8.17 3.20
C GLU A 210 3.18 8.39 2.81
N LEU A 211 4.06 7.42 3.05
CA LEU A 211 5.50 7.58 2.78
C LEU A 211 5.84 7.84 1.30
N PRO A 212 5.15 7.23 0.31
CA PRO A 212 5.38 7.55 -1.09
C PRO A 212 5.07 8.99 -1.49
N LEU A 213 4.36 9.76 -0.65
CA LEU A 213 4.10 11.18 -0.87
C LEU A 213 5.35 12.05 -0.60
N VAL A 214 6.32 11.51 0.16
CA VAL A 214 7.55 12.22 0.57
C VAL A 214 8.83 11.50 0.17
N LEU A 215 8.76 10.25 -0.28
CA LEU A 215 9.90 9.39 -0.59
C LEU A 215 9.76 8.83 -2.00
N GLY A 216 10.66 9.21 -2.88
CA GLY A 216 10.72 8.72 -4.26
C GLY A 216 11.81 7.65 -4.46
N LYS A 217 11.71 6.92 -5.57
CA LYS A 217 12.65 5.84 -5.93
C LYS A 217 14.11 6.32 -6.09
N ASP A 218 14.29 7.59 -6.49
CA ASP A 218 15.60 8.17 -6.76
C ASP A 218 16.22 8.81 -5.50
N ASP A 219 15.52 8.79 -4.37
CA ASP A 219 15.98 9.33 -3.09
C ASP A 219 16.92 8.36 -2.33
N LEU A 220 16.96 7.09 -2.71
CA LEU A 220 17.67 6.04 -2.00
C LEU A 220 18.69 5.33 -2.88
N SER A 221 19.80 4.89 -2.29
CA SER A 221 20.82 4.06 -2.96
C SER A 221 20.43 2.58 -3.13
N VAL A 222 19.29 2.18 -2.58
CA VAL A 222 18.71 0.83 -2.68
C VAL A 222 17.28 0.91 -3.21
N PRO A 223 16.71 -0.19 -3.74
CA PRO A 223 15.34 -0.19 -4.23
C PRO A 223 14.33 0.27 -3.18
N LEU A 224 13.47 1.21 -3.55
CA LEU A 224 12.26 1.55 -2.80
C LEU A 224 11.14 0.59 -3.19
N ILE A 225 10.61 -0.12 -2.22
CA ILE A 225 9.51 -1.07 -2.37
C ILE A 225 8.22 -0.40 -1.90
N GLU A 226 7.34 -0.08 -2.84
CA GLU A 226 6.07 0.62 -2.56
C GLU A 226 4.89 -0.35 -2.65
N PRO A 227 4.30 -0.81 -1.54
CA PRO A 227 3.12 -1.69 -1.57
C PRO A 227 1.96 -1.11 -2.36
N MET A 228 1.79 0.23 -2.34
CA MET A 228 0.76 0.94 -3.09
C MET A 228 0.93 0.77 -4.61
N HIS A 229 2.13 1.02 -5.11
CA HIS A 229 2.43 0.88 -6.55
C HIS A 229 2.32 -0.59 -7.01
N ILE A 230 2.80 -1.51 -6.19
CA ILE A 230 2.69 -2.95 -6.45
C ILE A 230 1.22 -3.36 -6.48
N GLY A 231 0.46 -2.98 -5.46
CA GLY A 231 -0.97 -3.29 -5.35
C GLY A 231 -1.80 -2.73 -6.51
N ALA A 232 -1.53 -1.51 -6.95
CA ALA A 232 -2.22 -0.92 -8.12
C ALA A 232 -2.00 -1.77 -9.38
N ARG A 233 -0.77 -2.18 -9.65
CA ARG A 233 -0.43 -3.03 -10.80
C ARG A 233 -1.05 -4.43 -10.69
N VAL A 234 -1.06 -5.01 -9.50
CA VAL A 234 -1.75 -6.29 -9.23
C VAL A 234 -3.24 -6.16 -9.49
N CYS A 235 -3.87 -5.10 -8.98
CA CYS A 235 -5.30 -4.86 -9.19
C CYS A 235 -5.66 -4.71 -10.68
N ILE A 236 -4.86 -3.96 -11.45
CA ILE A 236 -5.05 -3.82 -12.91
C ILE A 236 -5.00 -5.21 -13.58
N THR A 237 -4.00 -6.02 -13.25
CA THR A 237 -3.84 -7.37 -13.83
C THR A 237 -4.99 -8.31 -13.42
N LYS A 238 -5.40 -8.28 -12.14
CA LYS A 238 -6.55 -9.06 -11.63
C LYS A 238 -7.89 -8.64 -12.29
N ALA A 239 -8.01 -7.35 -12.63
CA ALA A 239 -9.15 -6.83 -13.37
C ALA A 239 -9.16 -7.27 -14.86
N GLY A 240 -8.09 -7.87 -15.36
CA GLY A 240 -7.92 -8.25 -16.76
C GLY A 240 -7.34 -7.13 -17.63
N GLY A 241 -6.98 -5.99 -17.03
CA GLY A 241 -6.30 -4.89 -17.69
C GLY A 241 -4.81 -5.16 -17.94
N LYS A 242 -4.21 -4.36 -18.82
CA LYS A 242 -2.77 -4.41 -19.11
C LYS A 242 -2.05 -3.30 -18.36
N THR A 243 -0.93 -3.62 -17.70
CA THR A 243 -0.11 -2.60 -17.06
C THR A 243 0.86 -1.98 -18.06
N ARG A 244 1.14 -0.68 -17.92
CA ARG A 244 2.26 -0.04 -18.60
C ARG A 244 3.58 -0.71 -18.19
N ALA A 245 4.54 -0.79 -19.12
CA ALA A 245 5.90 -1.17 -18.75
C ALA A 245 6.40 -0.25 -17.62
N PRO A 246 7.27 -0.71 -16.70
CA PRO A 246 7.92 0.17 -15.74
C PRO A 246 8.70 1.23 -16.52
N GLY A 247 8.06 2.38 -16.78
CA GLY A 247 8.65 3.48 -17.53
C GLY A 247 9.59 4.28 -16.62
N ARG A 248 10.64 4.84 -17.23
CA ARG A 248 11.23 6.09 -16.72
C ARG A 248 10.05 7.07 -16.60
N ARG A 249 9.78 7.64 -15.42
CA ARG A 249 8.80 8.73 -15.30
C ARG A 249 9.25 9.81 -16.30
N GLY A 250 8.41 10.13 -17.29
CA GLY A 250 8.58 11.36 -18.06
C GLY A 250 8.68 12.51 -17.07
N ARG A 251 9.57 13.42 -17.40
CA ARG A 251 9.88 14.65 -16.64
C ARG A 251 8.62 15.46 -16.40
#